data_1cf5f88ee44a43fe21840b3dd1a1e79d
#
_entry.id   1cf5f88ee44a43fe21840b3dd1a1e79d
#
_cell.length_a   1.000
_cell.length_b   1.000
_cell.length_c   1.000
_cell.angle_alpha   90.00
_cell.angle_beta   90.00
_cell.angle_gamma   90.00
#
_symmetry.space_group_name_H-M   'P 1'
#
loop_
_entity.id
_entity.type
_entity.pdbx_description
1 polymer ?
#
loop_
_entity_poly.entity_id
_entity_poly.type
_entity_poly.pdbx_seq_one_letter_code
_entity_poly.pdbx_strand_id
1 'polypeptide(L)'
;SQWETEIKYLKEKHDREAIEIESLNQSVEYYKRLNALTVPILMKSQNSQGAMHLKKEEWDIIIQNTDACFNDFTLRLKDTYPQLTLEEVRFACLLKMEFSLSLLSEVYHIAKGSISRKKMRLKEKMQIENMTLDDFIKQF
;
A
#
# COMPACT_ATOMS: atom_id res chain seq x y z
N SER A 1 41.78 19.17 -16.05
CA SER A 1 41.19 20.08 -17.05
C SER A 1 39.70 20.17 -16.90
N GLN A 2 39.09 21.15 -17.48
CA GLN A 2 37.65 21.40 -17.39
C GLN A 2 36.83 20.25 -17.99
N TRP A 3 37.22 19.69 -19.11
CA TRP A 3 36.49 18.61 -19.75
C TRP A 3 36.64 17.27 -19.01
N GLU A 4 37.70 17.04 -18.28
CA GLU A 4 37.84 15.89 -17.39
C GLU A 4 36.82 15.98 -16.23
N THR A 5 36.62 17.16 -15.69
CA THR A 5 35.61 17.43 -14.68
C THR A 5 34.18 17.21 -15.21
N GLU A 6 33.92 17.65 -16.46
CA GLU A 6 32.63 17.43 -17.12
C GLU A 6 32.36 15.95 -17.37
N ILE A 7 33.35 15.18 -17.80
CA ILE A 7 33.24 13.74 -18.00
C ILE A 7 32.92 13.05 -16.69
N LYS A 8 33.60 13.41 -15.62
CA LYS A 8 33.34 12.85 -14.29
C LYS A 8 31.94 13.16 -13.83
N TYR A 9 31.44 14.38 -13.99
CA TYR A 9 30.11 14.80 -13.65
C TYR A 9 29.05 14.00 -14.41
N LEU A 10 29.21 13.86 -15.72
CA LEU A 10 28.26 13.11 -16.56
C LEU A 10 28.23 11.63 -16.19
N LYS A 11 29.36 11.04 -15.86
CA LYS A 11 29.44 9.65 -15.41
C LYS A 11 28.71 9.46 -14.08
N GLU A 12 28.93 10.33 -13.12
CA GLU A 12 28.25 10.28 -11.82
C GLU A 12 26.74 10.46 -11.97
N LYS A 13 26.31 11.37 -12.85
CA LYS A 13 24.90 11.59 -13.17
C LYS A 13 24.28 10.33 -13.79
N HIS A 14 24.97 9.72 -14.75
CA HIS A 14 24.52 8.49 -15.40
C HIS A 14 24.37 7.34 -14.39
N ASP A 15 25.31 7.19 -13.48
CA ASP A 15 25.29 6.16 -12.44
C ASP A 15 24.09 6.39 -11.49
N ARG A 16 23.79 7.64 -11.12
CA ARG A 16 22.61 7.96 -10.30
C ARG A 16 21.30 7.63 -11.01
N GLU A 17 21.20 7.98 -12.29
CA GLU A 17 20.01 7.67 -13.10
C GLU A 17 19.81 6.17 -13.24
N ALA A 18 20.86 5.39 -13.40
CA ALA A 18 20.80 3.94 -13.44
C ALA A 18 20.28 3.35 -12.12
N ILE A 19 20.72 3.87 -10.97
CA ILE A 19 20.24 3.47 -9.65
C ILE A 19 18.75 3.80 -9.49
N GLU A 20 18.31 4.99 -9.93
CA GLU A 20 16.91 5.39 -9.88
C GLU A 20 16.02 4.47 -10.73
N ILE A 21 16.47 4.12 -11.95
CA ILE A 21 15.74 3.19 -12.84
C ILE A 21 15.63 1.82 -12.20
N GLU A 22 16.70 1.30 -11.61
CA GLU A 22 16.70 0.02 -10.92
C GLU A 22 15.73 0.03 -9.74
N SER A 23 15.72 1.10 -8.95
CA SER A 23 14.78 1.27 -7.84
C SER A 23 13.32 1.27 -8.31
N LEU A 24 13.01 1.98 -9.41
CA LEU A 24 11.68 1.99 -10.01
C LEU A 24 11.28 0.60 -10.52
N ASN A 25 12.20 -0.12 -11.16
CA ASN A 25 11.95 -1.47 -11.66
C ASN A 25 11.69 -2.45 -10.50
N GLN A 26 12.40 -2.32 -9.39
CA GLN A 26 12.15 -3.11 -8.18
C GLN A 26 10.76 -2.82 -7.62
N SER A 27 10.33 -1.55 -7.57
CA SER A 27 8.99 -1.16 -7.12
C SER A 27 7.90 -1.77 -8.00
N VAL A 28 8.06 -1.72 -9.32
CA VAL A 28 7.12 -2.35 -10.26
C VAL A 28 7.05 -3.87 -10.05
N GLU A 29 8.17 -4.52 -9.82
CA GLU A 29 8.24 -5.96 -9.55
C GLU A 29 7.52 -6.32 -8.25
N TYR A 30 7.68 -5.52 -7.19
CA TYR A 30 6.97 -5.69 -5.94
C TYR A 30 5.45 -5.55 -6.12
N TYR A 31 5.00 -4.54 -6.88
CA TYR A 31 3.57 -4.38 -7.19
C TYR A 31 3.02 -5.59 -7.95
N LYS A 32 3.77 -6.13 -8.91
CA LYS A 32 3.36 -7.34 -9.65
C LYS A 32 3.23 -8.54 -8.71
N ARG A 33 4.18 -8.73 -7.81
CA ARG A 33 4.13 -9.83 -6.81
C ARG A 33 2.93 -9.66 -5.89
N LEU A 34 2.70 -8.44 -5.41
CA LEU A 34 1.58 -8.14 -4.55
C LEU A 34 0.26 -8.47 -5.24
N ASN A 35 0.08 -8.01 -6.47
CA ASN A 35 -1.12 -8.29 -7.26
C ASN A 35 -1.26 -9.78 -7.54
N ALA A 36 -0.18 -10.48 -7.86
CA ALA A 36 -0.20 -11.91 -8.15
C ALA A 36 -0.64 -12.75 -6.94
N LEU A 37 -0.36 -12.30 -5.71
CA LEU A 37 -0.75 -12.99 -4.49
C LEU A 37 -2.12 -12.53 -3.98
N THR A 38 -2.40 -11.25 -4.06
CA THR A 38 -3.58 -10.64 -3.45
C THR A 38 -4.83 -10.77 -4.33
N VAL A 39 -4.70 -10.53 -5.63
CA VAL A 39 -5.85 -10.57 -6.55
C VAL A 39 -6.51 -11.94 -6.60
N PRO A 40 -5.79 -13.08 -6.73
CA PRO A 40 -6.43 -14.40 -6.69
C PRO A 40 -7.18 -14.67 -5.38
N ILE A 41 -6.66 -14.21 -4.25
CA ILE A 41 -7.34 -14.34 -2.95
C ILE A 41 -8.66 -13.60 -2.96
N LEU A 42 -8.66 -12.35 -3.46
CA LEU A 42 -9.86 -11.53 -3.55
C LEU A 42 -10.86 -12.10 -4.53
N MET A 43 -10.43 -12.59 -5.68
CA MET A 43 -11.31 -13.21 -6.67
C MET A 43 -11.93 -14.50 -6.14
N LYS A 44 -11.19 -15.29 -5.37
CA LYS A 44 -11.72 -16.46 -4.70
C LYS A 44 -12.81 -16.07 -3.70
N SER A 45 -12.62 -14.98 -2.98
CA SER A 45 -13.62 -14.42 -2.06
C SER A 45 -14.90 -14.02 -2.78
N GLN A 46 -14.80 -13.40 -3.97
CA GLN A 46 -15.94 -12.97 -4.78
C GLN A 46 -16.74 -14.13 -5.33
N ASN A 47 -16.10 -15.23 -5.70
CA ASN A 47 -16.73 -16.38 -6.32
C ASN A 47 -17.43 -17.30 -5.30
N SER A 48 -17.28 -17.05 -4.02
CA SER A 48 -17.96 -17.80 -2.98
C SER A 48 -19.34 -17.23 -2.76
N GLN A 49 -20.35 -18.09 -2.82
CA GLN A 49 -21.71 -17.70 -2.53
C GLN A 49 -21.85 -17.30 -1.06
N GLY A 50 -22.29 -16.06 -0.85
CA GLY A 50 -22.46 -15.51 0.48
C GLY A 50 -21.24 -14.75 0.95
N ALA A 51 -21.33 -14.16 2.13
CA ALA A 51 -20.31 -13.31 2.70
C ALA A 51 -19.00 -14.07 2.95
N MET A 52 -18.13 -14.14 1.93
CA MET A 52 -16.78 -14.58 2.19
C MET A 52 -15.93 -13.41 2.63
N HIS A 53 -15.63 -13.44 3.90
CA HIS A 53 -14.62 -12.57 4.47
C HIS A 53 -13.24 -13.18 4.23
N LEU A 54 -12.23 -12.36 4.05
CA LEU A 54 -10.87 -12.83 4.02
C LEU A 54 -10.56 -13.52 5.36
N LYS A 55 -10.00 -14.71 5.28
CA LYS A 55 -9.59 -15.47 6.46
C LYS A 55 -8.36 -14.82 7.08
N LYS A 56 -8.10 -15.13 8.34
CA LYS A 56 -6.92 -14.62 9.05
C LYS A 56 -5.63 -14.89 8.28
N GLU A 57 -5.47 -16.09 7.74
CA GLU A 57 -4.28 -16.50 6.99
C GLU A 57 -4.10 -15.63 5.72
N GLU A 58 -5.20 -15.29 5.07
CA GLU A 58 -5.19 -14.44 3.88
C GLU A 58 -4.81 -13.01 4.23
N TRP A 59 -5.34 -12.48 5.34
CA TRP A 59 -4.93 -11.17 5.86
C TRP A 59 -3.46 -11.15 6.27
N ASP A 60 -2.95 -12.22 6.87
CA ASP A 60 -1.54 -12.33 7.23
C ASP A 60 -0.64 -12.25 6.00
N ILE A 61 -1.04 -12.88 4.89
CA ILE A 61 -0.33 -12.78 3.60
C ILE A 61 -0.34 -11.34 3.08
N ILE A 62 -1.49 -10.68 3.13
CA ILE A 62 -1.61 -9.28 2.69
C ILE A 62 -0.68 -8.36 3.51
N ILE A 63 -0.68 -8.53 4.83
CA ILE A 63 0.17 -7.74 5.74
C ILE A 63 1.64 -8.00 5.44
N GLN A 64 2.05 -9.26 5.33
CA GLN A 64 3.44 -9.63 5.04
C GLN A 64 3.91 -9.04 3.71
N ASN A 65 3.09 -9.12 2.67
CA ASN A 65 3.42 -8.55 1.37
C ASN A 65 3.47 -7.03 1.39
N THR A 66 2.55 -6.38 2.10
CA THR A 66 2.57 -4.93 2.26
C THR A 66 3.85 -4.48 2.96
N ASP A 67 4.24 -5.16 4.02
CA ASP A 67 5.46 -4.85 4.76
C ASP A 67 6.72 -5.10 3.92
N ALA A 68 6.74 -6.17 3.15
CA ALA A 68 7.86 -6.48 2.25
C ALA A 68 8.01 -5.44 1.13
N CYS A 69 6.89 -4.93 0.60
CA CYS A 69 6.88 -3.98 -0.51
C CYS A 69 7.09 -2.53 -0.05
N PHE A 70 6.68 -2.18 1.16
CA PHE A 70 6.60 -0.80 1.63
C PHE A 70 7.36 -0.58 2.94
N ASN A 71 8.49 -1.22 3.09
CA ASN A 71 9.45 -0.99 4.18
C ASN A 71 8.80 -1.05 5.57
N ASP A 72 8.32 -2.22 5.96
CA ASP A 72 7.70 -2.48 7.27
C ASP A 72 6.55 -1.53 7.59
N PHE A 73 5.71 -1.29 6.60
CA PHE A 73 4.60 -0.33 6.67
C PHE A 73 3.75 -0.49 7.93
N THR A 74 3.31 -1.72 8.25
CA THR A 74 2.42 -1.94 9.41
C THR A 74 3.15 -1.71 10.74
N LEU A 75 4.42 -2.05 10.81
CA LEU A 75 5.24 -1.82 12.00
C LEU A 75 5.40 -0.32 12.26
N ARG A 76 5.74 0.45 11.22
CA ARG A 76 5.85 1.91 11.30
C ARG A 76 4.52 2.56 11.63
N LEU A 77 3.44 2.06 11.03
CA LEU A 77 2.10 2.58 11.29
C LEU A 77 1.69 2.38 12.75
N LYS A 78 1.89 1.19 13.30
CA LYS A 78 1.58 0.86 14.70
C LYS A 78 2.45 1.65 15.67
N ASP A 79 3.71 1.89 15.30
CA ASP A 79 4.63 2.67 16.13
C ASP A 79 4.19 4.13 16.21
N THR A 80 3.79 4.72 15.08
CA THR A 80 3.32 6.10 15.01
C THR A 80 1.90 6.27 15.59
N TYR A 81 1.04 5.29 15.37
CA TYR A 81 -0.38 5.30 15.77
C TYR A 81 -0.72 4.04 16.57
N PRO A 82 -0.24 3.92 17.83
CA PRO A 82 -0.46 2.70 18.62
C PRO A 82 -1.92 2.45 18.98
N GLN A 83 -2.80 3.45 18.82
CA GLN A 83 -4.23 3.33 19.10
C GLN A 83 -5.01 2.60 18.01
N LEU A 84 -4.39 2.32 16.84
CA LEU A 84 -5.08 1.64 15.75
C LEU A 84 -5.37 0.17 16.09
N THR A 85 -6.57 -0.26 15.77
CA THR A 85 -6.97 -1.67 15.88
C THR A 85 -6.39 -2.49 14.74
N LEU A 86 -6.37 -3.81 14.90
CA LEU A 86 -5.94 -4.72 13.82
C LEU A 86 -6.77 -4.50 12.55
N GLU A 87 -8.09 -4.31 12.67
CA GLU A 87 -8.96 -4.04 11.53
C GLU A 87 -8.58 -2.75 10.80
N GLU A 88 -8.22 -1.71 11.54
CA GLU A 88 -7.77 -0.45 10.97
C GLU A 88 -6.43 -0.58 10.28
N VAL A 89 -5.51 -1.37 10.85
CA VAL A 89 -4.21 -1.68 10.20
C VAL A 89 -4.42 -2.45 8.90
N ARG A 90 -5.31 -3.45 8.90
CA ARG A 90 -5.66 -4.21 7.69
C ARG A 90 -6.23 -3.31 6.61
N PHE A 91 -7.14 -2.42 6.99
CA PHE A 91 -7.72 -1.44 6.07
C PHE A 91 -6.63 -0.52 5.49
N ALA A 92 -5.73 -0.03 6.33
CA ALA A 92 -4.60 0.80 5.89
C ALA A 92 -3.70 0.07 4.89
N CYS A 93 -3.49 -1.24 5.04
CA CYS A 93 -2.74 -2.04 4.07
C CYS A 93 -3.41 -2.00 2.68
N LEU A 94 -4.72 -2.15 2.62
CA LEU A 94 -5.44 -2.09 1.35
C LEU A 94 -5.36 -0.69 0.72
N LEU A 95 -5.40 0.35 1.53
CA LEU A 95 -5.21 1.73 1.06
C LEU A 95 -3.78 1.96 0.56
N LYS A 96 -2.80 1.40 1.24
CA LYS A 96 -1.38 1.48 0.81
C LYS A 96 -1.18 0.82 -0.55
N MET A 97 -1.89 -0.26 -0.81
CA MET A 97 -1.89 -0.97 -2.07
C MET A 97 -2.76 -0.31 -3.14
N GLU A 98 -3.36 0.84 -2.81
CA GLU A 98 -4.18 1.63 -3.74
C GLU A 98 -5.42 0.88 -4.26
N PHE A 99 -6.06 0.09 -3.41
CA PHE A 99 -7.32 -0.57 -3.77
C PHE A 99 -8.39 0.47 -4.09
N SER A 100 -9.09 0.25 -5.19
CA SER A 100 -10.20 1.13 -5.60
C SER A 100 -11.38 1.06 -4.63
N LEU A 101 -12.20 2.08 -4.64
CA LEU A 101 -13.42 2.13 -3.84
C LEU A 101 -14.33 0.92 -4.14
N SER A 102 -14.45 0.55 -5.41
CA SER A 102 -15.23 -0.63 -5.83
C SER A 102 -14.66 -1.92 -5.23
N LEU A 103 -13.34 -2.09 -5.28
CA LEU A 103 -12.69 -3.28 -4.75
C LEU A 103 -12.80 -3.36 -3.23
N LEU A 104 -12.64 -2.24 -2.53
CA LEU A 104 -12.83 -2.17 -1.08
C LEU A 104 -14.27 -2.52 -0.69
N SER A 105 -15.25 -2.01 -1.44
CA SER A 105 -16.67 -2.35 -1.25
C SER A 105 -16.91 -3.85 -1.35
N GLU A 106 -16.27 -4.50 -2.33
CA GLU A 106 -16.37 -5.96 -2.51
C GLU A 106 -15.69 -6.74 -1.38
N VAL A 107 -14.49 -6.33 -0.97
CA VAL A 107 -13.74 -6.99 0.11
C VAL A 107 -14.53 -6.98 1.42
N TYR A 108 -15.13 -5.84 1.75
CA TYR A 108 -15.85 -5.68 3.02
C TYR A 108 -17.34 -5.99 2.93
N HIS A 109 -17.86 -6.25 1.74
CA HIS A 109 -19.30 -6.47 1.50
C HIS A 109 -20.17 -5.34 2.06
N ILE A 110 -19.74 -4.10 1.87
CA ILE A 110 -20.47 -2.89 2.27
C ILE A 110 -20.54 -1.90 1.13
N ALA A 111 -21.50 -0.99 1.18
CA ALA A 111 -21.68 0.02 0.16
C ALA A 111 -20.47 0.97 0.09
N LYS A 112 -20.23 1.55 -1.10
CA LYS A 112 -19.15 2.51 -1.32
C LYS A 112 -19.21 3.69 -0.35
N GLY A 113 -20.42 4.18 -0.03
CA GLY A 113 -20.60 5.25 0.97
C GLY A 113 -20.13 4.84 2.36
N SER A 114 -20.28 3.56 2.72
CA SER A 114 -19.80 3.03 3.99
C SER A 114 -18.27 2.95 4.02
N ILE A 115 -17.64 2.64 2.88
CA ILE A 115 -16.18 2.70 2.75
C ILE A 115 -15.68 4.15 2.96
N SER A 116 -16.34 5.11 2.33
CA SER A 116 -15.99 6.52 2.49
C SER A 116 -16.08 6.98 3.95
N ARG A 117 -17.13 6.55 4.66
CA ARG A 117 -17.26 6.81 6.10
C ARG A 117 -16.17 6.13 6.92
N LYS A 118 -15.81 4.90 6.56
CA LYS A 118 -14.71 4.16 7.20
C LYS A 118 -13.39 4.91 7.06
N LYS A 119 -13.10 5.43 5.87
CA LYS A 119 -11.92 6.28 5.62
C LYS A 119 -11.95 7.55 6.47
N MET A 120 -13.09 8.21 6.54
CA MET A 120 -13.23 9.44 7.32
C MET A 120 -13.00 9.20 8.81
N ARG A 121 -13.54 8.12 9.37
CA ARG A 121 -13.34 7.75 10.77
C ARG A 121 -11.87 7.47 11.07
N LEU A 122 -11.18 6.75 10.19
CA LEU A 122 -9.76 6.47 10.36
C LEU A 122 -8.94 7.74 10.26
N LYS A 123 -9.25 8.61 9.31
CA LYS A 123 -8.61 9.92 9.18
C LYS A 123 -8.73 10.75 10.46
N GLU A 124 -9.92 10.81 11.04
CA GLU A 124 -10.17 11.51 12.31
C GLU A 124 -9.37 10.90 13.45
N LYS A 125 -9.36 9.57 13.56
CA LYS A 125 -8.61 8.87 14.60
C LYS A 125 -7.11 9.13 14.51
N MET A 126 -6.57 9.20 13.31
CA MET A 126 -5.15 9.51 13.06
C MET A 126 -4.85 11.00 13.09
N GLN A 127 -5.85 11.86 13.24
CA GLN A 127 -5.71 13.31 13.29
C GLN A 127 -5.00 13.89 12.06
N ILE A 128 -5.32 13.34 10.91
CA ILE A 128 -4.76 13.82 9.63
C ILE A 128 -5.53 15.05 9.18
N GLU A 129 -4.80 16.12 8.89
CA GLU A 129 -5.36 17.38 8.38
C GLU A 129 -4.71 17.76 7.06
N ASN A 130 -5.42 18.55 6.26
CA ASN A 130 -4.92 19.16 5.03
C ASN A 130 -4.62 18.19 3.87
N MET A 131 -5.02 16.93 3.99
CA MET A 131 -4.91 15.94 2.89
C MET A 131 -5.91 14.81 3.10
N THR A 132 -6.16 14.07 2.02
CA THR A 132 -7.00 12.86 2.12
C THR A 132 -6.26 11.75 2.85
N LEU A 133 -7.03 10.81 3.41
CA LEU A 133 -6.44 9.61 4.02
C LEU A 133 -5.63 8.82 2.99
N ASP A 134 -6.17 8.66 1.78
CA ASP A 134 -5.50 7.94 0.71
C ASP A 134 -4.12 8.54 0.40
N ASP A 135 -4.05 9.85 0.25
CA ASP A 135 -2.78 10.55 -0.02
C ASP A 135 -1.80 10.41 1.15
N PHE A 136 -2.30 10.53 2.39
CA PHE A 136 -1.46 10.36 3.58
C PHE A 136 -0.86 8.95 3.65
N ILE A 137 -1.69 7.94 3.50
CA ILE A 137 -1.25 6.52 3.55
C ILE A 137 -0.26 6.23 2.43
N LYS A 138 -0.51 6.76 1.23
CA LYS A 138 0.38 6.58 0.09
C LYS A 138 1.78 7.12 0.36
N GLN A 139 1.89 8.25 1.04
CA GLN A 139 3.18 8.89 1.38
C GLN A 139 3.85 8.24 2.59
N PHE A 140 3.06 7.69 3.49
CA PHE A 140 3.57 7.12 4.74
C PHE A 140 4.48 5.94 4.48
#